data_3e6b3d30a2cd8cea13a9cafe133fd490
#
_entry.id   3e6b3d30a2cd8cea13a9cafe133fd490
#
_cell.length_a   1.000
_cell.length_b   1.000
_cell.length_c   1.000
_cell.angle_alpha   90.00
_cell.angle_beta   90.00
_cell.angle_gamma   90.00
#
_symmetry.space_group_name_H-M   'P 1'
#
loop_
_entity.id
_entity.type
_entity.pdbx_description
1 polymer ?
#
loop_
_entity_poly.entity_id
_entity_poly.type
_entity_poly.pdbx_seq_one_letter_code
_entity_poly.pdbx_strand_id
1 'polypeptide(L)'
;MLVFITPKLDSSRIPYSYRARATIPSANIEDSRVTDDINSLKPTDIAVLGKKHSKEDVEYLISKEINYIVDIADDKFDQFKHWYFTIPNANAVTTTCHKLREVIQEETGSKSYVIPDPTERPRSKPRFEVKDIMNAFYYGSDGNYSKLMWPEIREVLNRIKKTNIKIMTNKPE
;
A
#
# COMPACT_ATOMS: atom_id res chain seq x y z
N MET A 1 2.69 -1.56 23.00
CA MET A 1 3.60 -1.78 21.84
C MET A 1 2.80 -1.68 20.54
N LEU A 2 3.38 -1.13 19.47
CA LEU A 2 2.74 -1.08 18.12
C LEU A 2 3.13 -2.33 17.33
N VAL A 3 2.14 -3.11 16.86
CA VAL A 3 2.38 -4.41 16.21
C VAL A 3 1.81 -4.42 14.80
N PHE A 4 2.69 -4.44 13.82
CA PHE A 4 2.31 -4.51 12.40
C PHE A 4 2.01 -5.96 12.01
N ILE A 5 0.76 -6.21 11.58
CA ILE A 5 0.31 -7.53 11.15
C ILE A 5 0.52 -7.66 9.65
N THR A 6 1.28 -8.66 9.25
CA THR A 6 1.49 -9.00 7.83
C THR A 6 0.97 -10.41 7.58
N PRO A 7 0.48 -10.72 6.38
CA PRO A 7 0.21 -12.12 6.05
C PRO A 7 1.52 -12.92 6.10
N LYS A 8 1.41 -14.22 6.31
CA LYS A 8 2.57 -15.12 6.27
C LYS A 8 3.25 -15.00 4.90
N LEU A 9 4.41 -14.39 4.88
CA LEU A 9 5.17 -14.11 3.68
C LEU A 9 6.39 -15.01 3.63
N ASP A 10 6.64 -15.58 2.47
CA ASP A 10 7.97 -16.13 2.18
C ASP A 10 9.01 -15.01 2.31
N SER A 11 9.95 -15.17 3.22
CA SER A 11 10.99 -14.19 3.54
C SER A 11 11.81 -13.73 2.32
N SER A 12 11.80 -14.51 1.24
CA SER A 12 12.49 -14.18 -0.02
C SER A 12 11.78 -13.14 -0.88
N ARG A 13 10.49 -12.84 -0.64
CA ARG A 13 9.67 -11.97 -1.49
C ARG A 13 8.65 -11.14 -0.71
N ILE A 14 9.11 -10.29 0.19
CA ILE A 14 8.20 -9.34 0.86
C ILE A 14 7.73 -8.31 -0.17
N PRO A 15 6.43 -8.23 -0.51
CA PRO A 15 5.91 -7.21 -1.41
C PRO A 15 6.22 -5.81 -0.92
N TYR A 16 6.48 -4.88 -1.84
CA TYR A 16 6.81 -3.48 -1.52
C TYR A 16 5.82 -2.84 -0.53
N SER A 17 4.52 -3.09 -0.69
CA SER A 17 3.49 -2.54 0.19
C SER A 17 3.67 -2.92 1.66
N TYR A 18 4.08 -4.16 1.96
CA TYR A 18 4.35 -4.59 3.34
C TYR A 18 5.68 -4.08 3.85
N ARG A 19 6.69 -3.98 2.97
CA ARG A 19 7.98 -3.38 3.34
C ARG A 19 7.79 -1.91 3.69
N ALA A 20 7.13 -1.14 2.84
CA ALA A 20 6.90 0.29 3.02
C ALA A 20 5.96 0.61 4.19
N ARG A 21 4.92 -0.22 4.43
CA ARG A 21 3.85 0.09 5.38
C ARG A 21 3.94 -0.69 6.70
N ALA A 22 4.81 -1.68 6.81
CA ALA A 22 5.01 -2.45 8.03
C ALA A 22 6.49 -2.53 8.44
N THR A 23 7.34 -3.13 7.61
CA THR A 23 8.73 -3.44 8.00
C THR A 23 9.57 -2.17 8.21
N ILE A 24 9.51 -1.19 7.29
CA ILE A 24 10.26 0.07 7.44
C ILE A 24 9.75 0.90 8.62
N PRO A 25 8.44 1.16 8.78
CA PRO A 25 7.93 1.85 9.96
C PRO A 25 8.33 1.15 11.26
N SER A 26 8.16 -0.17 11.35
CA SER A 26 8.52 -0.92 12.55
C SER A 26 10.01 -0.81 12.90
N ALA A 27 10.90 -0.80 11.90
CA ALA A 27 12.33 -0.64 12.14
C ALA A 27 12.73 0.77 12.64
N ASN A 28 11.84 1.76 12.51
CA ASN A 28 12.09 3.16 12.87
C ASN A 28 11.21 3.68 14.02
N ILE A 29 10.29 2.87 14.54
CA ILE A 29 9.42 3.22 15.67
C ILE A 29 9.88 2.40 16.88
N GLU A 30 10.27 3.09 17.93
CA GLU A 30 10.59 2.47 19.21
C GLU A 30 9.35 1.73 19.75
N ASP A 31 9.58 0.59 20.42
CA ASP A 31 8.52 -0.27 20.96
C ASP A 31 7.52 -0.74 19.89
N SER A 32 8.04 -1.20 18.75
CA SER A 32 7.23 -1.81 17.70
C SER A 32 7.83 -3.12 17.18
N ARG A 33 6.97 -3.94 16.54
CA ARG A 33 7.39 -5.19 15.88
C ARG A 33 6.48 -5.53 14.70
N VAL A 34 6.93 -6.45 13.87
CA VAL A 34 6.14 -7.08 12.81
C VAL A 34 5.86 -8.55 13.19
N THR A 35 4.66 -9.03 12.90
CA THR A 35 4.29 -10.44 13.07
C THR A 35 3.28 -10.88 12.02
N ASP A 36 3.24 -12.17 11.72
CA ASP A 36 2.19 -12.84 10.93
C ASP A 36 1.22 -13.64 11.81
N ASP A 37 1.42 -13.62 13.12
CA ASP A 37 0.57 -14.29 14.09
C ASP A 37 -0.21 -13.29 14.95
N ILE A 38 -1.48 -13.12 14.61
CA ILE A 38 -2.40 -12.22 15.34
C ILE A 38 -2.66 -12.71 16.77
N ASN A 39 -2.54 -14.03 17.03
CA ASN A 39 -2.77 -14.59 18.36
C ASN A 39 -1.63 -14.28 19.33
N SER A 40 -0.51 -13.79 18.82
CA SER A 40 0.63 -13.36 19.65
C SER A 40 0.44 -11.99 20.31
N LEU A 41 -0.65 -11.28 20.00
CA LEU A 41 -0.94 -9.94 20.54
C LEU A 41 -1.47 -10.01 21.97
N LYS A 42 -1.13 -8.97 22.73
CA LYS A 42 -1.61 -8.76 24.11
C LYS A 42 -2.66 -7.64 24.12
N PRO A 43 -3.56 -7.58 25.11
CA PRO A 43 -4.54 -6.49 25.23
C PRO A 43 -3.94 -5.08 25.29
N THR A 44 -2.67 -4.95 25.70
CA THR A 44 -1.95 -3.67 25.74
C THR A 44 -1.29 -3.28 24.41
N ASP A 45 -1.33 -4.15 23.41
CA ASP A 45 -0.79 -3.87 22.09
C ASP A 45 -1.79 -3.07 21.24
N ILE A 46 -1.27 -2.40 20.21
CA ILE A 46 -2.06 -1.77 19.17
C ILE A 46 -1.70 -2.47 17.87
N ALA A 47 -2.66 -3.15 17.25
CA ALA A 47 -2.46 -3.83 15.99
C ALA A 47 -2.54 -2.85 14.82
N VAL A 48 -1.63 -2.96 13.85
CA VAL A 48 -1.72 -2.25 12.56
C VAL A 48 -2.02 -3.27 11.47
N LEU A 49 -3.19 -3.19 10.91
CA LEU A 49 -3.70 -4.08 9.87
C LEU A 49 -3.54 -3.45 8.49
N GLY A 50 -2.76 -4.07 7.62
CA GLY A 50 -2.67 -3.68 6.22
C GLY A 50 -3.88 -4.16 5.39
N LYS A 51 -3.92 -3.81 4.12
CA LYS A 51 -5.06 -4.04 3.20
C LYS A 51 -5.58 -5.48 3.08
N LYS A 52 -4.78 -6.48 3.42
CA LYS A 52 -5.16 -7.91 3.29
C LYS A 52 -5.61 -8.56 4.60
N HIS A 53 -5.93 -7.76 5.62
CA HIS A 53 -6.56 -8.30 6.81
C HIS A 53 -7.94 -8.90 6.48
N SER A 54 -8.41 -9.81 7.29
CA SER A 54 -9.73 -10.42 7.16
C SER A 54 -10.74 -9.80 8.15
N LYS A 55 -12.02 -10.13 7.96
CA LYS A 55 -13.04 -9.75 8.93
C LYS A 55 -12.83 -10.49 10.25
N GLU A 56 -12.46 -11.74 10.19
CA GLU A 56 -12.17 -12.63 11.32
C GLU A 56 -11.02 -12.10 12.17
N ASP A 57 -9.97 -11.53 11.53
CA ASP A 57 -8.87 -10.86 12.25
C ASP A 57 -9.41 -9.73 13.13
N VAL A 58 -10.31 -8.90 12.58
CA VAL A 58 -10.90 -7.77 13.32
C VAL A 58 -11.87 -8.25 14.40
N GLU A 59 -12.70 -9.24 14.14
CA GLU A 59 -13.58 -9.85 15.15
C GLU A 59 -12.77 -10.44 16.31
N TYR A 60 -11.63 -11.06 16.01
CA TYR A 60 -10.70 -11.54 17.05
C TYR A 60 -10.16 -10.40 17.90
N LEU A 61 -9.65 -9.31 17.28
CA LEU A 61 -9.11 -8.16 18.01
C LEU A 61 -10.17 -7.51 18.92
N ILE A 62 -11.41 -7.34 18.40
CA ILE A 62 -12.52 -6.81 19.17
C ILE A 62 -12.83 -7.74 20.37
N SER A 63 -12.89 -9.06 20.16
CA SER A 63 -13.16 -10.04 21.21
C SER A 63 -12.13 -10.07 22.33
N LYS A 64 -10.90 -9.63 22.04
CA LYS A 64 -9.76 -9.53 22.96
C LYS A 64 -9.55 -8.11 23.50
N GLU A 65 -10.42 -7.16 23.16
CA GLU A 65 -10.30 -5.74 23.53
C GLU A 65 -8.95 -5.13 23.10
N ILE A 66 -8.39 -5.61 21.98
CA ILE A 66 -7.14 -5.10 21.42
C ILE A 66 -7.46 -3.94 20.48
N ASN A 67 -6.87 -2.78 20.72
CA ASN A 67 -6.98 -1.64 19.85
C ASN A 67 -6.32 -1.91 18.50
N TYR A 68 -6.92 -1.42 17.40
CA TYR A 68 -6.33 -1.61 16.09
C TYR A 68 -6.48 -0.40 15.17
N ILE A 69 -5.52 -0.28 14.25
CA ILE A 69 -5.46 0.70 13.18
C ILE A 69 -5.59 -0.04 11.86
N VAL A 70 -6.43 0.45 10.95
CA VAL A 70 -6.50 -0.06 9.57
C VAL A 70 -5.70 0.85 8.66
N ASP A 71 -4.72 0.29 7.94
CA ASP A 71 -3.85 1.02 7.03
C ASP A 71 -4.16 0.67 5.58
N ILE A 72 -4.75 1.62 4.84
CA ILE A 72 -5.23 1.46 3.48
C ILE A 72 -4.31 2.20 2.51
N ALA A 73 -3.65 1.45 1.63
CA ALA A 73 -2.71 1.98 0.65
C ALA A 73 -3.29 2.15 -0.76
N ASP A 74 -4.34 1.40 -1.11
CA ASP A 74 -4.97 1.39 -2.43
C ASP A 74 -6.50 1.42 -2.28
N ASP A 75 -7.20 2.00 -3.25
CA ASP A 75 -8.65 1.86 -3.39
C ASP A 75 -8.99 0.45 -3.91
N LYS A 76 -9.59 -0.38 -3.05
CA LYS A 76 -9.98 -1.76 -3.34
C LYS A 76 -11.30 -2.14 -2.69
N PHE A 77 -12.19 -1.18 -2.45
CA PHE A 77 -13.51 -1.41 -1.86
C PHE A 77 -14.38 -2.38 -2.68
N ASP A 78 -14.17 -2.45 -3.99
CA ASP A 78 -14.79 -3.42 -4.88
C ASP A 78 -14.37 -4.87 -4.57
N GLN A 79 -13.12 -5.07 -4.15
CA GLN A 79 -12.52 -6.39 -3.89
C GLN A 79 -12.61 -6.80 -2.44
N PHE A 80 -12.50 -5.86 -1.49
CA PHE A 80 -12.44 -6.12 -0.07
C PHE A 80 -13.71 -5.63 0.65
N LYS A 81 -14.84 -6.30 0.42
CA LYS A 81 -16.14 -5.93 1.01
C LYS A 81 -16.15 -5.89 2.55
N HIS A 82 -15.27 -6.65 3.20
CA HIS A 82 -15.11 -6.62 4.65
C HIS A 82 -14.61 -5.26 5.19
N TRP A 83 -14.03 -4.39 4.34
CA TRP A 83 -13.63 -3.04 4.74
C TRP A 83 -14.79 -2.17 5.22
N TYR A 84 -16.00 -2.41 4.71
CA TYR A 84 -17.22 -1.73 5.21
C TYR A 84 -17.54 -2.06 6.67
N PHE A 85 -17.02 -3.17 7.18
CA PHE A 85 -17.10 -3.54 8.59
C PHE A 85 -15.84 -3.12 9.35
N THR A 86 -14.66 -3.40 8.82
CA THR A 86 -13.40 -3.30 9.57
C THR A 86 -12.94 -1.85 9.76
N ILE A 87 -13.18 -0.97 8.79
CA ILE A 87 -12.78 0.44 8.84
C ILE A 87 -13.61 1.23 9.86
N PRO A 88 -14.95 1.18 9.88
CA PRO A 88 -15.75 1.92 10.86
C PRO A 88 -15.51 1.49 12.31
N ASN A 89 -15.08 0.25 12.55
CA ASN A 89 -14.82 -0.26 13.89
C ASN A 89 -13.36 -0.02 14.35
N ALA A 90 -12.48 0.52 13.49
CA ALA A 90 -11.10 0.79 13.83
C ALA A 90 -10.94 1.98 14.79
N ASN A 91 -9.99 1.92 15.71
CA ASN A 91 -9.62 3.05 16.57
C ASN A 91 -9.01 4.21 15.76
N ALA A 92 -8.33 3.90 14.65
CA ALA A 92 -7.85 4.87 13.68
C ALA A 92 -7.73 4.24 12.29
N VAL A 93 -7.77 5.07 11.26
CA VAL A 93 -7.55 4.67 9.86
C VAL A 93 -6.44 5.52 9.29
N THR A 94 -5.48 4.90 8.62
CA THR A 94 -4.40 5.59 7.91
C THR A 94 -4.45 5.30 6.42
N THR A 95 -3.97 6.24 5.61
CA THR A 95 -3.94 6.12 4.16
C THR A 95 -2.75 6.86 3.54
N THR A 96 -2.45 6.57 2.28
CA THR A 96 -1.26 7.09 1.59
C THR A 96 -1.41 8.51 1.03
N CYS A 97 -2.63 8.93 0.68
CA CYS A 97 -2.85 10.21 0.01
C CYS A 97 -4.23 10.81 0.32
N HIS A 98 -4.38 12.11 0.03
CA HIS A 98 -5.61 12.86 0.27
C HIS A 98 -6.80 12.32 -0.53
N LYS A 99 -6.58 11.86 -1.78
CA LYS A 99 -7.67 11.32 -2.60
C LYS A 99 -8.25 10.04 -2.00
N LEU A 100 -7.39 9.14 -1.52
CA LEU A 100 -7.85 7.91 -0.87
C LEU A 100 -8.56 8.21 0.47
N ARG A 101 -8.16 9.26 1.19
CA ARG A 101 -8.87 9.73 2.38
C ARG A 101 -10.31 10.13 2.04
N GLU A 102 -10.54 10.84 0.93
CA GLU A 102 -11.87 11.21 0.46
C GLU A 102 -12.71 9.97 0.15
N VAL A 103 -12.15 9.01 -0.59
CA VAL A 103 -12.81 7.73 -0.90
C VAL A 103 -13.20 6.98 0.38
N ILE A 104 -12.30 6.86 1.36
CA ILE A 104 -12.62 6.21 2.65
C ILE A 104 -13.77 6.91 3.35
N GLN A 105 -13.77 8.24 3.37
CA GLN A 105 -14.84 9.02 3.98
C GLN A 105 -16.18 8.84 3.24
N GLU A 106 -16.17 8.81 1.91
CA GLU A 106 -17.36 8.59 1.07
C GLU A 106 -17.91 7.17 1.26
N GLU A 107 -17.05 6.16 1.25
CA GLU A 107 -17.46 4.74 1.30
C GLU A 107 -17.86 4.26 2.71
N THR A 108 -17.23 4.80 3.76
CA THR A 108 -17.42 4.26 5.14
C THR A 108 -17.87 5.29 6.17
N GLY A 109 -17.87 6.57 5.84
CA GLY A 109 -18.08 7.65 6.81
C GLY A 109 -16.93 7.89 7.78
N SER A 110 -15.83 7.11 7.68
CA SER A 110 -14.74 7.14 8.64
C SER A 110 -13.70 8.21 8.32
N LYS A 111 -13.27 8.93 9.34
CA LYS A 111 -12.13 9.85 9.23
C LYS A 111 -10.82 9.06 9.14
N SER A 112 -9.94 9.45 8.20
CA SER A 112 -8.62 8.84 8.09
C SER A 112 -7.50 9.88 8.08
N TYR A 113 -6.28 9.44 8.43
CA TYR A 113 -5.07 10.25 8.50
C TYR A 113 -4.14 9.89 7.34
N VAL A 114 -3.63 10.92 6.66
CA VAL A 114 -2.71 10.69 5.53
C VAL A 114 -1.29 10.52 6.06
N ILE A 115 -0.73 9.33 5.83
CA ILE A 115 0.67 9.00 6.09
C ILE A 115 1.27 8.53 4.76
N PRO A 116 2.02 9.38 4.05
CA PRO A 116 2.63 9.01 2.78
C PRO A 116 3.59 7.83 2.91
N ASP A 117 3.75 7.06 1.84
CA ASP A 117 4.74 6.00 1.80
C ASP A 117 6.15 6.56 2.06
N PRO A 118 6.98 5.87 2.86
CA PRO A 118 8.35 6.28 3.09
C PRO A 118 9.16 6.16 1.80
N THR A 119 10.12 7.07 1.63
CA THR A 119 11.09 6.97 0.54
C THR A 119 12.27 6.12 1.01
N GLU A 120 12.56 5.03 0.32
CA GLU A 120 13.70 4.15 0.63
C GLU A 120 15.05 4.73 0.23
N ARG A 121 15.06 5.82 -0.52
CA ARG A 121 16.29 6.47 -1.02
C ARG A 121 16.27 7.97 -0.75
N PRO A 122 17.45 8.60 -0.60
CA PRO A 122 17.53 10.04 -0.53
C PRO A 122 16.84 10.69 -1.75
N ARG A 123 16.07 11.72 -1.50
CA ARG A 123 15.46 12.50 -2.58
C ARG A 123 16.56 13.18 -3.39
N SER A 124 16.60 12.93 -4.68
CA SER A 124 17.44 13.69 -5.61
C SER A 124 16.61 14.75 -6.31
N LYS A 125 17.25 15.85 -6.70
CA LYS A 125 16.58 16.84 -7.56
C LYS A 125 16.26 16.18 -8.91
N PRO A 126 15.04 16.33 -9.44
CA PRO A 126 14.74 15.89 -10.79
C PRO A 126 15.69 16.53 -11.78
N ARG A 127 16.27 15.76 -12.67
CA ARG A 127 17.08 16.29 -13.77
C ARG A 127 16.19 16.34 -15.01
N PHE A 128 15.70 17.53 -15.32
CA PHE A 128 14.99 17.78 -16.57
C PHE A 128 16.02 18.30 -17.61
N GLU A 129 16.55 17.40 -18.40
CA GLU A 129 17.37 17.77 -19.54
C GLU A 129 16.52 17.69 -20.79
N VAL A 130 16.49 18.79 -21.56
CA VAL A 130 15.89 18.77 -22.89
C VAL A 130 16.81 17.95 -23.78
N LYS A 131 16.33 16.80 -24.27
CA LYS A 131 17.03 15.91 -25.19
C LYS A 131 16.23 15.72 -26.46
N ASP A 132 16.91 15.51 -27.56
CA ASP A 132 16.28 15.21 -28.84
C ASP A 132 15.50 13.89 -28.83
N ILE A 133 15.83 13.00 -27.87
CA ILE A 133 15.18 11.72 -27.68
C ILE A 133 14.62 11.63 -26.25
N MET A 134 13.34 11.43 -26.15
CA MET A 134 12.71 11.14 -24.86
C MET A 134 12.90 9.67 -24.49
N ASN A 135 13.47 9.42 -23.30
CA ASN A 135 13.52 8.09 -22.74
C ASN A 135 12.34 7.92 -21.78
N ALA A 136 11.37 7.11 -22.16
CA ALA A 136 10.26 6.72 -21.31
C ALA A 136 10.58 5.38 -20.62
N PHE A 137 10.21 5.30 -19.36
CA PHE A 137 10.41 4.11 -18.56
C PHE A 137 9.10 3.67 -17.94
N TYR A 138 8.65 2.47 -18.27
CA TYR A 138 7.50 1.85 -17.64
C TYR A 138 7.97 0.83 -16.60
N TYR A 139 7.46 0.98 -15.38
CA TYR A 139 7.65 0.03 -14.28
C TYR A 139 6.27 -0.37 -13.73
N GLY A 140 5.97 -1.67 -13.71
CA GLY A 140 4.69 -2.13 -13.19
C GLY A 140 4.49 -3.63 -13.32
N SER A 141 3.36 -4.13 -12.80
CA SER A 141 2.97 -5.52 -12.98
C SER A 141 2.49 -5.76 -14.40
N ASP A 142 2.76 -6.95 -14.93
CA ASP A 142 2.31 -7.41 -16.24
C ASP A 142 0.78 -7.29 -16.41
N GLY A 143 0.02 -7.58 -15.35
CA GLY A 143 -1.43 -7.43 -15.35
C GLY A 143 -1.93 -6.00 -15.58
N ASN A 144 -1.19 -5.00 -15.11
CA ASN A 144 -1.52 -3.59 -15.34
C ASN A 144 -1.05 -3.13 -16.72
N TYR A 145 0.06 -3.68 -17.20
CA TYR A 145 0.60 -3.38 -18.53
C TYR A 145 -0.32 -3.88 -19.65
N SER A 146 -0.84 -5.10 -19.52
CA SER A 146 -1.62 -5.75 -20.60
C SER A 146 -3.07 -5.28 -20.71
N LYS A 147 -3.66 -4.72 -19.64
CA LYS A 147 -5.12 -4.51 -19.56
C LYS A 147 -5.61 -3.07 -19.69
N LEU A 148 -4.88 -2.07 -19.25
CA LEU A 148 -5.46 -0.74 -19.09
C LEU A 148 -4.60 0.43 -19.59
N MET A 149 -3.28 0.33 -19.55
CA MET A 149 -2.42 1.50 -19.74
C MET A 149 -1.77 1.59 -21.13
N TRP A 150 -1.59 0.46 -21.81
CA TRP A 150 -0.78 0.44 -23.01
C TRP A 150 -1.38 1.14 -24.25
N PRO A 151 -2.67 0.99 -24.58
CA PRO A 151 -3.25 1.67 -25.72
C PRO A 151 -3.18 3.19 -25.58
N GLU A 152 -3.50 3.73 -24.41
CA GLU A 152 -3.48 5.15 -24.12
C GLU A 152 -2.06 5.72 -24.09
N ILE A 153 -1.15 5.03 -23.39
CA ILE A 153 0.26 5.41 -23.36
C ILE A 153 0.87 5.33 -24.76
N ARG A 154 0.57 4.28 -25.51
CA ARG A 154 1.07 4.11 -26.88
C ARG A 154 0.59 5.23 -27.80
N GLU A 155 -0.66 5.66 -27.68
CA GLU A 155 -1.19 6.80 -28.42
C GLU A 155 -0.43 8.09 -28.09
N VAL A 156 -0.21 8.37 -26.80
CA VAL A 156 0.58 9.53 -26.36
C VAL A 156 2.01 9.44 -26.87
N LEU A 157 2.64 8.29 -26.74
CA LEU A 157 4.04 8.09 -27.15
C LEU A 157 4.23 8.16 -28.68
N ASN A 158 3.24 7.72 -29.46
CA ASN A 158 3.25 7.85 -30.93
C ASN A 158 3.17 9.31 -31.38
N ARG A 159 2.62 10.21 -30.56
CA ARG A 159 2.60 11.66 -30.82
C ARG A 159 3.94 12.31 -30.53
N ILE A 160 4.80 11.68 -29.73
CA ILE A 160 6.13 12.18 -29.39
C ILE A 160 7.14 11.60 -30.38
N LYS A 161 7.61 12.43 -31.29
CA LYS A 161 8.65 12.03 -32.24
C LYS A 161 9.95 11.70 -31.48
N LYS A 162 10.51 10.51 -31.70
CA LYS A 162 11.76 10.02 -31.09
C LYS A 162 11.65 9.66 -29.60
N THR A 163 10.94 8.59 -29.29
CA THR A 163 10.85 8.04 -27.93
C THR A 163 11.48 6.65 -27.84
N ASN A 164 12.41 6.47 -26.91
CA ASN A 164 12.87 5.15 -26.49
C ASN A 164 12.07 4.71 -25.27
N ILE A 165 11.47 3.53 -25.33
CA ILE A 165 10.67 2.99 -24.22
C ILE A 165 11.40 1.78 -23.65
N LYS A 166 11.73 1.82 -22.35
CA LYS A 166 12.15 0.65 -21.58
C LYS A 166 10.99 0.18 -20.71
N ILE A 167 10.67 -1.09 -20.82
CA ILE A 167 9.62 -1.74 -20.06
C ILE A 167 10.26 -2.71 -19.07
N MET A 168 9.90 -2.58 -17.78
CA MET A 168 10.26 -3.55 -16.77
C MET A 168 8.98 -4.09 -16.14
N THR A 169 8.75 -5.38 -16.28
CA THR A 169 7.65 -6.10 -15.67
C THR A 169 8.19 -7.18 -14.72
N ASN A 170 7.31 -7.71 -13.90
CA ASN A 170 7.66 -8.78 -12.96
C ASN A 170 7.65 -10.19 -13.57
N LYS A 171 7.38 -10.32 -14.87
CA LYS A 171 7.59 -11.57 -15.62
C LYS A 171 8.88 -11.48 -16.42
N PRO A 172 9.83 -12.42 -16.22
CA PRO A 172 10.87 -12.63 -17.20
C PRO A 172 10.23 -13.10 -18.51
N GLU A 173 10.71 -12.62 -19.64
CA GLU A 173 10.39 -13.15 -20.96
C GLU A 173 10.79 -14.62 -21.08
#